data_9b06aba079c634614809817ba0aa07d2
#
_entry.id   9b06aba079c634614809817ba0aa07d2
#
_cell.length_a   1.000
_cell.length_b   1.000
_cell.length_c   1.000
_cell.angle_alpha   90.00
_cell.angle_beta   90.00
_cell.angle_gamma   90.00
#
_symmetry.space_group_name_H-M   'P 1'
#
loop_
_entity.id
_entity.type
_entity.pdbx_description
1 polymer ?
#
loop_
_entity_poly.entity_id
_entity_poly.type
_entity_poly.pdbx_seq_one_letter_code
_entity_poly.pdbx_strand_id
1 'polypeptide(L)'
;MIADTLAELKVPIGSVRAYGRNPHRGDVVAIKRSLEVNGQYRPIVVNRRTSEVLAGNHTWLAVRELGWAEIAATFVDVDDEQAARIVLADNRTAELGGYADQELAELLASLPALDGTGWQERELERLLARLEREGVDAGRDTEPGPRPARPRTKAGQLYRLGAHRLICGDAADVTTIERLLDGELVEMVWTDPPYGVGYVGKTAAALTMSADRRGNALGETVRMALELARERTRSGGAIYLTHGEGIAQDMRAIVDDAGWEIHQVLVWVKDQFVLGRQDYHWQHEPILYGWKPGGAHRWLADRSETTVIDDETDLRELDRRQLVALIQALRNERRTTVIREDRPRRSDLHPTMKPVGLVARCLLNSSRTGGSVYDPFAGSGTTLIACENLGRRGFAVELDRGYCDVIVDRWQRHTGLEAAAG
;
A
#
# COMPACT_ATOMS: atom_id res chain seq x y z
N MET A 1 1.97 16.78 34.48
CA MET A 1 2.71 16.74 35.76
C MET A 1 4.20 17.01 35.48
N ILE A 2 4.90 17.74 36.33
CA ILE A 2 6.35 17.97 36.16
C ILE A 2 7.09 16.79 36.81
N ALA A 3 8.06 16.20 36.10
CA ALA A 3 8.84 15.06 36.59
C ALA A 3 9.57 15.43 37.93
N ASP A 4 9.65 14.47 38.85
CA ASP A 4 10.24 14.69 40.19
C ASP A 4 11.69 15.14 40.13
N THR A 5 12.44 14.69 39.10
CA THR A 5 13.82 15.13 38.83
C THR A 5 13.94 16.64 38.51
N LEU A 6 12.83 17.29 38.16
CA LEU A 6 12.76 18.73 37.86
C LEU A 6 12.13 19.56 38.98
N ALA A 7 11.88 18.95 40.15
CA ALA A 7 11.17 19.61 41.25
C ALA A 7 11.80 20.94 41.73
N GLU A 8 13.14 20.99 41.76
CA GLU A 8 13.89 22.18 42.18
C GLU A 8 13.93 23.30 41.13
N LEU A 9 13.51 22.98 39.87
CA LEU A 9 13.51 23.93 38.75
C LEU A 9 12.13 24.55 38.51
N LYS A 10 11.15 24.29 39.38
CA LYS A 10 9.79 24.81 39.23
C LYS A 10 9.73 26.29 39.47
N VAL A 11 9.10 27.00 38.57
CA VAL A 11 8.77 28.41 38.68
C VAL A 11 7.32 28.67 38.34
N PRO A 12 6.68 29.70 38.88
CA PRO A 12 5.31 30.05 38.49
C PRO A 12 5.24 30.35 37.01
N ILE A 13 4.20 29.80 36.30
CA ILE A 13 4.05 29.98 34.84
C ILE A 13 3.99 31.46 34.43
N GLY A 14 3.43 32.34 35.29
CA GLY A 14 3.33 33.75 35.04
C GLY A 14 4.63 34.53 35.26
N SER A 15 5.69 33.91 35.84
CA SER A 15 6.99 34.56 36.05
C SER A 15 7.86 34.61 34.79
N VAL A 16 7.47 33.86 33.75
CA VAL A 16 8.15 33.76 32.46
C VAL A 16 7.19 34.01 31.30
N ARG A 17 7.73 34.49 30.17
CA ARG A 17 6.93 34.84 28.99
C ARG A 17 7.57 34.32 27.72
N ALA A 18 6.77 34.15 26.67
CA ALA A 18 7.28 33.74 25.36
C ALA A 18 8.26 34.79 24.80
N TYR A 19 9.27 34.34 24.06
CA TYR A 19 10.13 35.24 23.28
C TYR A 19 9.30 35.88 22.14
N GLY A 20 9.12 37.19 22.21
CA GLY A 20 8.21 37.93 21.34
C GLY A 20 8.55 37.90 19.84
N ARG A 21 9.79 37.53 19.48
CA ARG A 21 10.29 37.46 18.09
C ARG A 21 10.57 36.03 17.62
N ASN A 22 9.97 35.01 18.28
CA ASN A 22 10.16 33.61 17.82
C ASN A 22 9.44 33.38 16.47
N PRO A 23 10.19 33.07 15.39
CA PRO A 23 9.60 32.85 14.05
C PRO A 23 8.98 31.44 13.89
N HIS A 24 9.37 30.47 14.73
CA HIS A 24 8.94 29.10 14.62
C HIS A 24 7.49 28.90 15.10
N ARG A 25 6.77 28.00 14.44
CA ARG A 25 5.40 27.62 14.82
C ARG A 25 5.35 26.12 15.06
N GLY A 26 5.35 25.70 16.31
CA GLY A 26 5.24 24.28 16.69
C GLY A 26 3.79 23.85 16.87
N ASP A 27 3.58 22.54 16.80
CA ASP A 27 2.28 21.93 17.07
C ASP A 27 2.00 21.88 18.58
N VAL A 28 1.27 22.88 19.06
CA VAL A 28 0.91 23.00 20.49
C VAL A 28 0.00 21.85 20.93
N VAL A 29 -0.83 21.29 20.01
CA VAL A 29 -1.74 20.18 20.34
C VAL A 29 -0.94 18.91 20.63
N ALA A 30 0.02 18.58 19.78
CA ALA A 30 0.90 17.43 19.99
C ALA A 30 1.72 17.58 21.28
N ILE A 31 2.23 18.80 21.56
CA ILE A 31 3.00 19.09 22.79
C ILE A 31 2.11 18.93 24.02
N LYS A 32 0.88 19.45 24.01
CA LYS A 32 -0.09 19.27 25.11
C LYS A 32 -0.31 17.79 25.39
N ARG A 33 -0.54 17.01 24.35
CA ARG A 33 -0.75 15.56 24.50
C ARG A 33 0.47 14.87 25.09
N SER A 34 1.68 15.22 24.64
CA SER A 34 2.92 14.71 25.22
C SER A 34 3.05 15.08 26.71
N LEU A 35 2.72 16.30 27.08
CA LEU A 35 2.76 16.74 28.48
C LEU A 35 1.71 16.04 29.37
N GLU A 36 0.55 15.72 28.83
CA GLU A 36 -0.49 14.96 29.55
C GLU A 36 -0.05 13.53 29.85
N VAL A 37 0.59 12.86 28.88
CA VAL A 37 1.01 11.46 28.98
C VAL A 37 2.34 11.34 29.73
N ASN A 38 3.36 12.11 29.29
CA ASN A 38 4.74 11.95 29.76
C ASN A 38 5.12 12.93 30.88
N GLY A 39 4.30 13.97 31.11
CA GLY A 39 4.68 15.09 31.94
C GLY A 39 5.77 15.97 31.32
N GLN A 40 6.20 16.98 32.07
CA GLN A 40 7.37 17.78 31.70
C GLN A 40 8.64 17.05 32.15
N TYR A 41 9.41 16.48 31.21
CA TYR A 41 10.64 15.70 31.47
C TYR A 41 11.93 16.47 31.16
N ARG A 42 11.83 17.68 30.59
CA ARG A 42 12.97 18.60 30.36
C ARG A 42 12.55 20.04 30.69
N PRO A 43 13.44 20.86 31.26
CA PRO A 43 13.12 22.25 31.56
C PRO A 43 13.12 23.10 30.30
N ILE A 44 12.37 24.20 30.30
CA ILE A 44 12.53 25.29 29.33
C ILE A 44 13.77 26.12 29.67
N VAL A 45 14.32 26.84 28.67
CA VAL A 45 15.46 27.78 28.90
C VAL A 45 14.96 29.21 28.87
N VAL A 46 15.25 29.96 29.90
CA VAL A 46 14.78 31.34 30.12
C VAL A 46 15.94 32.31 30.25
N ASN A 47 15.85 33.47 29.62
CA ASN A 47 16.79 34.57 29.86
C ASN A 47 16.51 35.21 31.20
N ARG A 48 17.48 35.21 32.11
CA ARG A 48 17.35 35.78 33.44
C ARG A 48 17.08 37.28 33.41
N ARG A 49 17.59 38.02 32.41
CA ARG A 49 17.46 39.48 32.29
C ARG A 49 16.07 39.93 31.88
N THR A 50 15.43 39.16 30.99
CA THR A 50 14.16 39.55 30.36
C THR A 50 12.99 38.68 30.77
N SER A 51 13.23 37.55 31.45
CA SER A 51 12.26 36.49 31.75
C SER A 51 11.62 35.88 30.49
N GLU A 52 12.27 35.98 29.33
CA GLU A 52 11.80 35.43 28.08
C GLU A 52 12.31 34.02 27.86
N VAL A 53 11.44 33.15 27.33
CA VAL A 53 11.73 31.75 27.01
C VAL A 53 12.55 31.70 25.72
N LEU A 54 13.79 31.23 25.77
CA LEU A 54 14.68 31.11 24.62
C LEU A 54 14.54 29.75 23.94
N ALA A 55 14.31 28.68 24.71
CA ALA A 55 14.01 27.31 24.19
C ALA A 55 12.80 26.73 24.90
N GLY A 56 11.89 26.10 24.16
CA GLY A 56 10.65 25.56 24.69
C GLY A 56 9.47 26.54 24.72
N ASN A 57 9.44 27.54 23.83
CA ASN A 57 8.34 28.51 23.72
C ASN A 57 6.96 27.82 23.56
N HIS A 58 6.84 26.79 22.73
CA HIS A 58 5.60 26.08 22.54
C HIS A 58 5.26 25.16 23.72
N THR A 59 6.25 24.65 24.44
CA THR A 59 6.06 23.96 25.73
C THR A 59 5.47 24.91 26.78
N TRP A 60 5.98 26.12 26.89
CA TRP A 60 5.41 27.14 27.78
C TRP A 60 3.95 27.48 27.42
N LEU A 61 3.66 27.64 26.11
CA LEU A 61 2.30 27.88 25.62
C LEU A 61 1.36 26.71 25.95
N ALA A 62 1.79 25.47 25.68
CA ALA A 62 1.04 24.26 25.97
C ALA A 62 0.74 24.11 27.46
N VAL A 63 1.73 24.34 28.34
CA VAL A 63 1.57 24.30 29.80
C VAL A 63 0.56 25.33 30.27
N ARG A 64 0.62 26.55 29.73
CA ARG A 64 -0.32 27.63 30.04
C ARG A 64 -1.75 27.29 29.62
N GLU A 65 -1.93 26.72 28.43
CA GLU A 65 -3.25 26.26 27.93
C GLU A 65 -3.80 25.07 28.72
N LEU A 66 -2.93 24.20 29.26
CA LEU A 66 -3.31 23.12 30.18
C LEU A 66 -3.65 23.62 31.60
N GLY A 67 -3.48 24.93 31.88
CA GLY A 67 -3.79 25.51 33.17
C GLY A 67 -2.83 25.14 34.32
N TRP A 68 -1.61 24.69 33.97
CA TRP A 68 -0.64 24.38 35.02
C TRP A 68 -0.16 25.68 35.74
N ALA A 69 -0.02 25.63 37.05
CA ALA A 69 0.44 26.77 37.85
C ALA A 69 1.95 27.01 37.75
N GLU A 70 2.71 25.93 37.45
CA GLU A 70 4.17 25.94 37.45
C GLU A 70 4.73 25.27 36.18
N ILE A 71 5.95 25.63 35.85
CA ILE A 71 6.77 25.05 34.79
C ILE A 71 8.20 24.88 35.24
N ALA A 72 8.89 23.81 34.87
CA ALA A 72 10.31 23.65 35.15
C ALA A 72 11.15 24.47 34.16
N ALA A 73 12.05 25.32 34.64
CA ALA A 73 12.85 26.22 33.84
C ALA A 73 14.31 26.29 34.35
N THR A 74 15.25 26.40 33.43
CA THR A 74 16.65 26.80 33.68
C THR A 74 16.87 28.20 33.19
N PHE A 75 17.78 28.93 33.87
CA PHE A 75 18.04 30.34 33.57
C PHE A 75 19.45 30.54 33.05
N VAL A 76 19.54 31.24 31.92
CA VAL A 76 20.82 31.75 31.37
C VAL A 76 20.83 33.24 31.43
N ASP A 77 22.03 33.82 31.58
CA ASP A 77 22.22 35.27 31.64
C ASP A 77 22.93 35.71 30.35
N VAL A 78 22.16 36.18 29.39
CA VAL A 78 22.63 36.52 28.04
C VAL A 78 22.06 37.86 27.58
N ASP A 79 22.79 38.54 26.68
CA ASP A 79 22.30 39.71 26.00
C ASP A 79 21.29 39.40 24.88
N ASP A 80 20.75 40.44 24.25
CA ASP A 80 19.71 40.29 23.21
C ASP A 80 20.23 39.59 21.96
N GLU A 81 21.50 39.80 21.61
CA GLU A 81 22.10 39.12 20.43
C GLU A 81 22.27 37.62 20.70
N GLN A 82 22.81 37.25 21.83
CA GLN A 82 22.95 35.85 22.24
C GLN A 82 21.59 35.18 22.42
N ALA A 83 20.61 35.89 22.99
CA ALA A 83 19.24 35.39 23.12
C ALA A 83 18.62 35.04 21.75
N ALA A 84 18.76 35.94 20.76
CA ALA A 84 18.30 35.71 19.41
C ALA A 84 19.00 34.50 18.72
N ARG A 85 20.32 34.37 18.92
CA ARG A 85 21.11 33.23 18.42
C ARG A 85 20.64 31.90 19.01
N ILE A 86 20.36 31.84 20.32
CA ILE A 86 19.87 30.63 21.00
C ILE A 86 18.49 30.22 20.42
N VAL A 87 17.55 31.17 20.30
CA VAL A 87 16.22 30.90 19.75
C VAL A 87 16.32 30.33 18.31
N LEU A 88 17.16 30.95 17.48
CA LEU A 88 17.33 30.47 16.09
C LEU A 88 18.02 29.10 16.03
N ALA A 89 19.04 28.88 16.86
CA ALA A 89 19.77 27.61 16.91
C ALA A 89 18.88 26.48 17.42
N ASP A 90 18.11 26.68 18.49
CA ASP A 90 17.20 25.67 19.06
C ASP A 90 16.18 25.22 18.01
N ASN A 91 15.55 26.17 17.33
CA ASN A 91 14.61 25.87 16.25
C ASN A 91 15.28 25.11 15.07
N ARG A 92 16.42 25.63 14.58
CA ARG A 92 17.07 25.11 13.38
C ARG A 92 17.72 23.74 13.58
N THR A 93 18.34 23.50 14.72
CA THR A 93 18.97 22.19 15.00
C THR A 93 17.95 21.07 15.12
N ALA A 94 16.75 21.36 15.64
CA ALA A 94 15.65 20.40 15.65
C ALA A 94 15.16 20.03 14.23
N GLU A 95 15.14 20.99 13.30
CA GLU A 95 14.74 20.78 11.90
C GLU A 95 15.81 20.03 11.08
N LEU A 96 17.10 20.18 11.41
CA LEU A 96 18.21 19.52 10.69
C LEU A 96 18.36 18.04 11.06
N GLY A 97 17.72 17.59 12.13
CA GLY A 97 17.68 16.18 12.53
C GLY A 97 16.83 15.36 11.59
N GLY A 98 17.13 14.07 11.51
CA GLY A 98 16.35 13.05 10.82
C GLY A 98 16.24 11.81 11.69
N TYR A 99 15.52 10.83 11.23
CA TYR A 99 15.40 9.54 11.89
C TYR A 99 16.07 8.44 11.04
N ALA A 100 16.66 7.46 11.71
CA ALA A 100 16.98 6.18 11.10
C ALA A 100 15.68 5.38 11.05
N ASP A 101 15.17 5.15 9.85
CA ASP A 101 13.82 4.64 9.64
C ASP A 101 13.60 3.26 10.28
N GLN A 102 14.59 2.37 10.20
CA GLN A 102 14.49 1.03 10.79
C GLN A 102 14.39 1.09 12.32
N GLU A 103 15.30 1.83 12.97
CA GLU A 103 15.32 1.99 14.43
C GLU A 103 14.06 2.70 14.93
N LEU A 104 13.58 3.69 14.17
CA LEU A 104 12.34 4.39 14.49
C LEU A 104 11.14 3.44 14.45
N ALA A 105 11.03 2.62 13.40
CA ALA A 105 9.94 1.67 13.25
C ALA A 105 9.95 0.62 14.38
N GLU A 106 11.12 0.07 14.72
CA GLU A 106 11.29 -0.89 15.81
C GLU A 106 10.90 -0.29 17.16
N LEU A 107 11.34 0.95 17.43
CA LEU A 107 11.02 1.64 18.67
C LEU A 107 9.52 1.92 18.79
N LEU A 108 8.89 2.46 17.74
CA LEU A 108 7.45 2.74 17.74
C LEU A 108 6.63 1.44 17.89
N ALA A 109 7.02 0.36 17.19
CA ALA A 109 6.33 -0.94 17.28
C ALA A 109 6.49 -1.62 18.64
N SER A 110 7.52 -1.28 19.42
CA SER A 110 7.73 -1.81 20.77
C SER A 110 6.83 -1.20 21.84
N LEU A 111 6.20 -0.05 21.53
CA LEU A 111 5.33 0.66 22.46
C LEU A 111 3.93 0.05 22.48
N PRO A 112 3.27 -0.06 23.66
CA PRO A 112 1.90 -0.54 23.75
C PRO A 112 0.87 0.44 23.13
N ALA A 113 1.21 1.73 23.02
CA ALA A 113 0.45 2.78 22.35
C ALA A 113 1.37 3.93 21.97
N LEU A 114 1.06 4.65 20.89
CA LEU A 114 1.84 5.78 20.39
C LEU A 114 1.47 7.12 21.05
N ASP A 115 0.50 7.11 21.94
CA ASP A 115 -0.02 8.31 22.57
C ASP A 115 1.07 9.07 23.34
N GLY A 116 1.12 10.39 23.15
CA GLY A 116 2.15 11.26 23.73
C GLY A 116 3.51 11.24 23.04
N THR A 117 3.73 10.39 22.02
CA THR A 117 4.98 10.36 21.23
C THR A 117 5.03 11.43 20.14
N GLY A 118 3.87 11.95 19.72
CA GLY A 118 3.72 12.80 18.54
C GLY A 118 3.54 12.02 17.24
N TRP A 119 3.69 10.69 17.25
CA TRP A 119 3.47 9.82 16.12
C TRP A 119 2.06 9.23 16.16
N GLN A 120 1.50 8.97 14.95
CA GLN A 120 0.20 8.32 14.78
C GLN A 120 0.38 6.91 14.22
N GLU A 121 -0.55 6.00 14.52
CA GLU A 121 -0.55 4.64 13.98
C GLU A 121 -0.42 4.60 12.45
N ARG A 122 -1.08 5.53 11.76
CA ARG A 122 -1.01 5.64 10.30
C ARG A 122 0.38 6.03 9.80
N GLU A 123 1.16 6.76 10.57
CA GLU A 123 2.54 7.13 10.21
C GLU A 123 3.47 5.94 10.40
N LEU A 124 3.29 5.17 11.46
CA LEU A 124 3.99 3.90 11.66
C LEU A 124 3.66 2.90 10.55
N GLU A 125 2.37 2.73 10.19
CA GLU A 125 1.97 1.87 9.07
C GLU A 125 2.68 2.26 7.75
N ARG A 126 2.80 3.55 7.46
CA ARG A 126 3.50 4.07 6.27
C ARG A 126 5.00 3.83 6.32
N LEU A 127 5.60 4.02 7.49
CA LEU A 127 7.03 3.78 7.70
C LEU A 127 7.36 2.31 7.48
N LEU A 128 6.59 1.40 8.07
CA LEU A 128 6.74 -0.04 7.90
C LEU A 128 6.55 -0.45 6.43
N ALA A 129 5.53 0.08 5.74
CA ALA A 129 5.29 -0.20 4.33
C ALA A 129 6.43 0.32 3.42
N ARG A 130 7.09 1.43 3.78
CA ARG A 130 8.27 1.94 3.06
C ARG A 130 9.48 1.00 3.23
N LEU A 131 9.78 0.61 4.48
CA LEU A 131 10.87 -0.30 4.79
C LEU A 131 10.68 -1.68 4.14
N GLU A 132 9.43 -2.16 4.10
CA GLU A 132 9.09 -3.39 3.42
C GLU A 132 9.40 -3.33 1.92
N ARG A 133 9.09 -2.21 1.24
CA ARG A 133 9.40 -2.02 -0.19
C ARG A 133 10.90 -2.06 -0.49
N GLU A 134 11.72 -1.56 0.42
CA GLU A 134 13.18 -1.51 0.26
C GLU A 134 13.84 -2.87 0.49
N GLY A 135 13.20 -3.78 1.24
CA GLY A 135 13.79 -5.06 1.69
C GLY A 135 13.30 -6.32 0.97
N VAL A 136 12.26 -6.23 0.12
CA VAL A 136 11.60 -7.41 -0.46
C VAL A 136 11.79 -7.46 -1.97
N ASP A 137 12.22 -8.62 -2.49
CA ASP A 137 12.09 -8.93 -3.92
C ASP A 137 10.62 -9.23 -4.24
N ALA A 138 9.84 -8.15 -4.29
CA ALA A 138 8.39 -8.20 -4.50
C ALA A 138 8.02 -8.81 -5.87
N GLY A 139 8.93 -8.74 -6.83
CA GLY A 139 8.76 -9.26 -8.19
C GLY A 139 9.21 -10.71 -8.39
N ARG A 140 9.77 -11.36 -7.35
CA ARG A 140 10.20 -12.75 -7.45
C ARG A 140 9.07 -13.62 -7.98
N ASP A 141 9.29 -14.31 -9.10
CA ASP A 141 8.31 -15.15 -9.76
C ASP A 141 8.81 -16.58 -9.94
N THR A 142 7.87 -17.48 -10.01
CA THR A 142 8.04 -18.87 -10.47
C THR A 142 7.05 -19.10 -11.59
N GLU A 143 7.53 -19.32 -12.81
CA GLU A 143 6.67 -19.50 -13.97
C GLU A 143 5.64 -20.61 -13.73
N PRO A 144 4.35 -20.41 -14.11
CA PRO A 144 3.36 -21.47 -14.05
C PRO A 144 3.73 -22.60 -15.00
N GLY A 145 3.45 -23.82 -14.57
CA GLY A 145 3.57 -25.00 -15.45
C GLY A 145 2.42 -25.09 -16.48
N PRO A 146 2.50 -26.03 -17.40
CA PRO A 146 1.43 -26.27 -18.35
C PRO A 146 0.17 -26.81 -17.63
N ARG A 147 -1.01 -26.41 -18.13
CA ARG A 147 -2.29 -26.94 -17.65
C ARG A 147 -2.36 -28.46 -17.91
N PRO A 148 -2.61 -29.28 -16.89
CA PRO A 148 -2.65 -30.73 -17.06
C PRO A 148 -3.87 -31.17 -17.91
N ALA A 149 -3.66 -32.15 -18.79
CA ALA A 149 -4.74 -32.72 -19.60
C ALA A 149 -5.80 -33.45 -18.74
N ARG A 150 -5.40 -33.99 -17.60
CA ARG A 150 -6.27 -34.64 -16.61
C ARG A 150 -6.08 -33.96 -15.24
N PRO A 151 -6.98 -33.04 -14.87
CA PRO A 151 -6.89 -32.37 -13.58
C PRO A 151 -7.05 -33.34 -12.39
N ARG A 152 -6.24 -33.12 -11.35
CA ARG A 152 -6.32 -33.79 -10.05
C ARG A 152 -7.39 -33.14 -9.18
N THR A 153 -7.52 -31.83 -9.29
CA THR A 153 -8.49 -31.02 -8.53
C THR A 153 -9.91 -31.40 -8.88
N LYS A 154 -10.78 -31.43 -7.89
CA LYS A 154 -12.23 -31.63 -8.04
C LYS A 154 -12.98 -30.31 -7.89
N ALA A 155 -14.15 -30.20 -8.53
CA ALA A 155 -15.02 -29.05 -8.29
C ALA A 155 -15.38 -28.94 -6.80
N GLY A 156 -15.37 -27.72 -6.27
CA GLY A 156 -15.59 -27.45 -4.85
C GLY A 156 -14.40 -27.77 -3.93
N GLN A 157 -13.27 -28.24 -4.45
CA GLN A 157 -12.10 -28.56 -3.62
C GLN A 157 -11.44 -27.28 -3.11
N LEU A 158 -11.24 -27.22 -1.80
CA LEU A 158 -10.51 -26.18 -1.11
C LEU A 158 -9.08 -26.65 -0.85
N TYR A 159 -8.11 -25.76 -1.08
CA TYR A 159 -6.70 -25.96 -0.73
C TYR A 159 -6.24 -24.92 0.28
N ARG A 160 -5.37 -25.34 1.19
CA ARG A 160 -4.56 -24.47 2.04
C ARG A 160 -3.13 -24.44 1.51
N LEU A 161 -2.65 -23.26 1.16
CA LEU A 161 -1.33 -22.99 0.60
C LEU A 161 -0.58 -22.12 1.61
N GLY A 162 -0.01 -22.72 2.65
CA GLY A 162 0.51 -21.96 3.79
C GLY A 162 -0.56 -21.10 4.44
N ALA A 163 -0.40 -19.77 4.39
CA ALA A 163 -1.38 -18.80 4.90
C ALA A 163 -2.52 -18.48 3.90
N HIS A 164 -2.45 -19.00 2.66
CA HIS A 164 -3.43 -18.71 1.62
C HIS A 164 -4.49 -19.81 1.51
N ARG A 165 -5.59 -19.47 0.84
CA ARG A 165 -6.65 -20.44 0.47
C ARG A 165 -6.97 -20.31 -1.02
N LEU A 166 -7.16 -21.46 -1.67
CA LEU A 166 -7.61 -21.56 -3.05
C LEU A 166 -8.82 -22.49 -3.09
N ILE A 167 -9.91 -22.09 -3.74
CA ILE A 167 -11.05 -22.94 -3.98
C ILE A 167 -11.31 -23.12 -5.48
N CYS A 168 -11.57 -24.34 -5.90
CA CYS A 168 -12.02 -24.63 -7.26
C CYS A 168 -13.54 -24.45 -7.33
N GLY A 169 -14.01 -23.32 -7.88
CA GLY A 169 -15.44 -23.01 -7.89
C GLY A 169 -15.79 -21.77 -8.71
N ASP A 170 -17.06 -21.41 -8.67
CA ASP A 170 -17.58 -20.20 -9.32
C ASP A 170 -17.49 -19.01 -8.35
N ALA A 171 -16.88 -17.91 -8.80
CA ALA A 171 -16.78 -16.67 -8.03
C ALA A 171 -18.14 -15.94 -7.86
N ALA A 172 -19.14 -16.29 -8.65
CA ALA A 172 -20.51 -15.80 -8.53
C ALA A 172 -21.39 -16.67 -7.57
N ASP A 173 -20.84 -17.77 -7.02
CA ASP A 173 -21.54 -18.62 -6.07
C ASP A 173 -21.23 -18.25 -4.62
N VAL A 174 -22.27 -17.80 -3.89
CA VAL A 174 -22.18 -17.39 -2.47
C VAL A 174 -21.56 -18.48 -1.60
N THR A 175 -21.93 -19.74 -1.81
CA THR A 175 -21.45 -20.88 -1.02
C THR A 175 -19.95 -21.09 -1.21
N THR A 176 -19.46 -20.92 -2.44
CA THR A 176 -18.03 -20.97 -2.76
C THR A 176 -17.26 -19.91 -1.97
N ILE A 177 -17.77 -18.67 -1.98
CA ILE A 177 -17.11 -17.54 -1.28
C ILE A 177 -17.15 -17.71 0.24
N GLU A 178 -18.26 -18.16 0.79
CA GLU A 178 -18.39 -18.43 2.24
C GLU A 178 -17.41 -19.50 2.70
N ARG A 179 -17.25 -20.58 1.96
CA ARG A 179 -16.29 -21.63 2.28
C ARG A 179 -14.84 -21.16 2.15
N LEU A 180 -14.53 -20.33 1.16
CA LEU A 180 -13.20 -19.77 0.97
C LEU A 180 -12.81 -18.84 2.10
N LEU A 181 -13.66 -17.87 2.41
CA LEU A 181 -13.37 -16.78 3.35
C LEU A 181 -13.68 -17.13 4.81
N ASP A 182 -14.57 -18.10 5.07
CA ASP A 182 -14.92 -18.57 6.42
C ASP A 182 -15.32 -17.41 7.36
N GLY A 183 -16.16 -16.51 6.85
CA GLY A 183 -16.64 -15.33 7.57
C GLY A 183 -15.66 -14.16 7.63
N GLU A 184 -14.46 -14.26 7.07
CA GLU A 184 -13.47 -13.19 7.07
C GLU A 184 -13.84 -12.09 6.06
N LEU A 185 -13.62 -10.82 6.46
CA LEU A 185 -13.66 -9.66 5.56
C LEU A 185 -12.25 -9.35 5.07
N VAL A 186 -12.07 -9.27 3.75
CA VAL A 186 -10.78 -8.97 3.14
C VAL A 186 -10.47 -7.47 3.16
N GLU A 187 -9.19 -7.12 3.13
CA GLU A 187 -8.72 -5.73 3.12
C GLU A 187 -8.69 -5.14 1.70
N MET A 188 -8.54 -5.99 0.69
CA MET A 188 -8.33 -5.55 -0.68
C MET A 188 -8.74 -6.65 -1.66
N VAL A 189 -9.16 -6.21 -2.86
CA VAL A 189 -9.40 -7.07 -4.03
C VAL A 189 -8.40 -6.69 -5.12
N TRP A 190 -7.72 -7.71 -5.66
CA TRP A 190 -6.99 -7.62 -6.92
C TRP A 190 -7.57 -8.64 -7.87
N THR A 191 -7.89 -8.27 -9.12
CA THR A 191 -8.54 -9.21 -10.02
C THR A 191 -8.33 -8.91 -11.50
N ASP A 192 -8.32 -9.97 -12.31
CA ASP A 192 -8.24 -9.97 -13.78
C ASP A 192 -9.39 -10.79 -14.34
N PRO A 193 -10.63 -10.25 -14.38
CA PRO A 193 -11.80 -11.00 -14.82
C PRO A 193 -11.71 -11.37 -16.30
N PRO A 194 -12.42 -12.42 -16.76
CA PRO A 194 -12.47 -12.78 -18.17
C PRO A 194 -13.12 -11.66 -19.01
N TYR A 195 -12.47 -11.26 -20.11
CA TYR A 195 -12.85 -10.08 -20.90
C TYR A 195 -13.92 -10.31 -21.94
N GLY A 196 -14.37 -11.54 -22.18
CA GLY A 196 -15.37 -11.83 -23.21
C GLY A 196 -14.94 -11.52 -24.65
N VAL A 197 -13.68 -11.10 -24.86
CA VAL A 197 -13.13 -10.94 -26.19
C VAL A 197 -12.82 -12.30 -26.77
N GLY A 198 -13.36 -12.61 -27.95
CA GLY A 198 -13.09 -13.83 -28.70
C GLY A 198 -11.62 -13.95 -29.09
N TYR A 199 -10.75 -14.19 -28.12
CA TYR A 199 -9.35 -14.48 -28.38
C TYR A 199 -9.26 -15.91 -28.91
N VAL A 200 -9.23 -16.06 -30.23
CA VAL A 200 -8.90 -17.34 -30.88
C VAL A 200 -7.38 -17.50 -30.75
N GLY A 201 -6.93 -18.07 -29.63
CA GLY A 201 -5.58 -18.57 -29.51
C GLY A 201 -5.35 -19.61 -30.60
N LYS A 202 -4.19 -19.62 -31.24
CA LYS A 202 -3.81 -20.64 -32.30
C LYS A 202 -3.66 -22.05 -31.76
N THR A 203 -4.16 -22.38 -30.58
CA THR A 203 -4.16 -23.72 -29.99
C THR A 203 -5.52 -24.35 -30.13
N ALA A 204 -5.55 -25.64 -30.44
CA ALA A 204 -6.74 -26.46 -30.78
C ALA A 204 -7.81 -26.61 -29.67
N ALA A 205 -7.66 -25.91 -28.54
CA ALA A 205 -8.65 -25.78 -27.47
C ALA A 205 -9.11 -24.33 -27.38
N ALA A 206 -9.67 -23.79 -28.46
CA ALA A 206 -10.29 -22.48 -28.48
C ALA A 206 -11.50 -22.47 -27.53
N LEU A 207 -11.33 -21.97 -26.33
CA LEU A 207 -12.42 -21.43 -25.54
C LEU A 207 -12.88 -20.16 -26.25
N THR A 208 -13.89 -20.33 -27.12
CA THR A 208 -14.55 -19.22 -27.81
C THR A 208 -15.43 -18.51 -26.77
N MET A 209 -14.93 -17.52 -26.13
CA MET A 209 -15.76 -16.55 -25.42
C MET A 209 -16.18 -15.49 -26.43
N SER A 210 -17.43 -15.60 -26.92
CA SER A 210 -17.99 -14.57 -27.78
C SER A 210 -18.14 -13.27 -27.01
N ALA A 211 -17.50 -12.21 -27.52
CA ALA A 211 -17.77 -10.86 -27.08
C ALA A 211 -19.23 -10.54 -27.37
N ASP A 212 -20.06 -10.52 -26.36
CA ASP A 212 -21.41 -10.01 -26.49
C ASP A 212 -21.66 -8.91 -25.43
N ARG A 213 -22.44 -7.94 -25.86
CA ARG A 213 -22.67 -6.63 -25.25
C ARG A 213 -23.33 -6.74 -23.87
N ARG A 214 -23.47 -5.60 -23.17
CA ARG A 214 -24.27 -5.43 -21.93
C ARG A 214 -25.46 -6.41 -21.89
N GLY A 215 -25.48 -7.31 -20.87
CA GLY A 215 -26.58 -8.26 -20.66
C GLY A 215 -26.26 -9.71 -21.06
N ASN A 216 -25.01 -10.04 -21.41
CA ASN A 216 -24.64 -11.44 -21.63
C ASN A 216 -24.34 -12.17 -20.30
N ALA A 217 -24.41 -13.52 -20.34
CA ALA A 217 -24.17 -14.36 -19.16
C ALA A 217 -22.81 -14.15 -18.51
N LEU A 218 -21.76 -13.79 -19.26
CA LEU A 218 -20.43 -13.56 -18.73
C LEU A 218 -20.34 -12.23 -17.98
N GLY A 219 -20.89 -11.13 -18.54
CA GLY A 219 -20.95 -9.83 -17.88
C GLY A 219 -21.72 -9.91 -16.56
N GLU A 220 -22.80 -10.68 -16.55
CA GLU A 220 -23.60 -10.92 -15.35
C GLU A 220 -22.83 -11.74 -14.30
N THR A 221 -22.10 -12.78 -14.68
CA THR A 221 -21.23 -13.55 -13.79
C THR A 221 -20.15 -12.67 -13.16
N VAL A 222 -19.49 -11.82 -13.96
CA VAL A 222 -18.47 -10.88 -13.45
C VAL A 222 -19.11 -9.88 -12.48
N ARG A 223 -20.28 -9.32 -12.81
CA ARG A 223 -21.00 -8.40 -11.92
C ARG A 223 -21.32 -9.06 -10.58
N MET A 224 -21.90 -10.26 -10.58
CA MET A 224 -22.23 -11.01 -9.36
C MET A 224 -20.98 -11.32 -8.52
N ALA A 225 -19.88 -11.76 -9.16
CA ALA A 225 -18.62 -12.02 -8.48
C ALA A 225 -18.06 -10.74 -7.81
N LEU A 226 -18.16 -9.59 -8.49
CA LEU A 226 -17.72 -8.30 -7.94
C LEU A 226 -18.64 -7.78 -6.83
N GLU A 227 -19.94 -8.04 -6.89
CA GLU A 227 -20.87 -7.75 -5.80
C GLU A 227 -20.52 -8.56 -4.54
N LEU A 228 -20.33 -9.87 -4.69
CA LEU A 228 -19.92 -10.74 -3.58
C LEU A 228 -18.54 -10.34 -3.03
N ALA A 229 -17.59 -10.00 -3.91
CA ALA A 229 -16.28 -9.47 -3.50
C ALA A 229 -16.44 -8.19 -2.67
N ARG A 230 -17.31 -7.26 -3.09
CA ARG A 230 -17.60 -6.03 -2.35
C ARG A 230 -18.23 -6.31 -1.00
N GLU A 231 -19.19 -7.22 -0.92
CA GLU A 231 -19.84 -7.59 0.34
C GLU A 231 -18.82 -8.13 1.35
N ARG A 232 -17.87 -8.93 0.90
CA ARG A 232 -16.82 -9.55 1.72
C ARG A 232 -15.58 -8.68 1.90
N THR A 233 -15.57 -7.46 1.40
CA THR A 233 -14.51 -6.48 1.61
C THR A 233 -14.88 -5.50 2.70
N ARG A 234 -13.92 -5.07 3.53
CA ARG A 234 -14.11 -4.03 4.55
C ARG A 234 -14.44 -2.70 3.89
N SER A 235 -15.20 -1.84 4.56
CA SER A 235 -15.42 -0.46 4.11
C SER A 235 -14.07 0.25 3.93
N GLY A 236 -13.90 0.97 2.82
CA GLY A 236 -12.63 1.57 2.42
C GLY A 236 -11.59 0.60 1.85
N GLY A 237 -11.88 -0.71 1.78
CA GLY A 237 -11.01 -1.71 1.17
C GLY A 237 -10.90 -1.48 -0.34
N ALA A 238 -9.66 -1.53 -0.85
CA ALA A 238 -9.34 -1.20 -2.24
C ALA A 238 -9.75 -2.30 -3.22
N ILE A 239 -10.08 -1.89 -4.45
CA ILE A 239 -10.16 -2.78 -5.61
C ILE A 239 -9.19 -2.30 -6.69
N TYR A 240 -8.45 -3.25 -7.28
CA TYR A 240 -7.71 -3.12 -8.53
C TYR A 240 -8.23 -4.17 -9.50
N LEU A 241 -8.75 -3.72 -10.63
CA LEU A 241 -9.32 -4.58 -11.65
C LEU A 241 -8.70 -4.26 -13.00
N THR A 242 -8.02 -5.24 -13.60
CA THR A 242 -7.46 -5.12 -14.93
C THR A 242 -8.50 -5.44 -16.00
N HIS A 243 -8.41 -4.80 -17.16
CA HIS A 243 -9.27 -5.11 -18.31
C HIS A 243 -8.60 -4.71 -19.63
N GLY A 244 -9.08 -5.29 -20.73
CA GLY A 244 -8.69 -4.82 -22.07
C GLY A 244 -9.33 -3.48 -22.40
N GLU A 245 -8.60 -2.59 -23.11
CA GLU A 245 -9.12 -1.27 -23.50
C GLU A 245 -10.41 -1.35 -24.35
N GLY A 246 -10.52 -2.35 -25.19
CA GLY A 246 -11.69 -2.52 -26.07
C GLY A 246 -13.02 -2.72 -25.34
N ILE A 247 -12.99 -3.05 -24.04
CA ILE A 247 -14.19 -3.25 -23.20
C ILE A 247 -14.23 -2.28 -22.01
N ALA A 248 -13.40 -1.24 -22.01
CA ALA A 248 -13.24 -0.33 -20.87
C ALA A 248 -14.57 0.26 -20.40
N GLN A 249 -15.43 0.68 -21.34
CA GLN A 249 -16.74 1.25 -21.00
C GLN A 249 -17.67 0.24 -20.35
N ASP A 250 -17.72 -0.98 -20.89
CA ASP A 250 -18.61 -2.03 -20.36
C ASP A 250 -18.11 -2.52 -18.99
N MET A 251 -16.79 -2.72 -18.84
CA MET A 251 -16.20 -3.13 -17.58
C MET A 251 -16.43 -2.08 -16.49
N ARG A 252 -16.26 -0.79 -16.81
CA ARG A 252 -16.56 0.27 -15.85
C ARG A 252 -18.03 0.24 -15.41
N ALA A 253 -18.97 0.05 -16.34
CA ALA A 253 -20.38 -0.05 -15.98
C ALA A 253 -20.67 -1.26 -15.09
N ILE A 254 -20.03 -2.41 -15.35
CA ILE A 254 -20.18 -3.63 -14.52
C ILE A 254 -19.68 -3.37 -13.09
N VAL A 255 -18.54 -2.69 -12.94
CA VAL A 255 -17.95 -2.37 -11.63
C VAL A 255 -18.81 -1.37 -10.86
N ASP A 256 -19.31 -0.35 -11.54
CA ASP A 256 -20.21 0.66 -10.96
C ASP A 256 -21.54 0.00 -10.53
N ASP A 257 -22.12 -0.86 -11.37
CA ASP A 257 -23.36 -1.62 -11.07
C ASP A 257 -23.15 -2.59 -9.89
N ALA A 258 -21.94 -3.16 -9.71
CA ALA A 258 -21.58 -3.96 -8.54
C ALA A 258 -21.35 -3.13 -7.26
N GLY A 259 -21.46 -1.80 -7.34
CA GLY A 259 -21.45 -0.87 -6.20
C GLY A 259 -20.06 -0.51 -5.68
N TRP A 260 -19.02 -0.65 -6.50
CA TRP A 260 -17.69 -0.12 -6.20
C TRP A 260 -17.56 1.34 -6.66
N GLU A 261 -16.79 2.14 -5.92
CA GLU A 261 -16.48 3.53 -6.29
C GLU A 261 -15.10 3.59 -6.98
N ILE A 262 -15.10 3.77 -8.32
CA ILE A 262 -13.88 3.89 -9.11
C ILE A 262 -13.43 5.34 -9.15
N HIS A 263 -12.21 5.59 -8.67
CA HIS A 263 -11.63 6.93 -8.53
C HIS A 263 -10.55 7.22 -9.56
N GLN A 264 -9.79 6.22 -9.98
CA GLN A 264 -8.68 6.42 -10.93
C GLN A 264 -8.58 5.23 -11.90
N VAL A 265 -7.99 5.50 -13.06
CA VAL A 265 -7.52 4.48 -13.99
C VAL A 265 -6.01 4.52 -13.98
N LEU A 266 -5.38 3.40 -13.62
CA LEU A 266 -3.95 3.20 -13.77
C LEU A 266 -3.69 2.61 -15.15
N VAL A 267 -2.52 2.88 -15.71
CA VAL A 267 -2.12 2.35 -17.01
C VAL A 267 -0.85 1.51 -16.82
N TRP A 268 -0.97 0.20 -17.01
CA TRP A 268 0.19 -0.67 -17.11
C TRP A 268 0.70 -0.68 -18.55
N VAL A 269 1.91 -0.20 -18.76
CA VAL A 269 2.59 -0.22 -20.06
C VAL A 269 3.43 -1.49 -20.16
N LYS A 270 3.23 -2.23 -21.26
CA LYS A 270 3.94 -3.48 -21.55
C LYS A 270 5.27 -3.18 -22.24
N ASP A 271 6.27 -4.01 -22.02
CA ASP A 271 7.57 -3.98 -22.73
C ASP A 271 7.42 -4.09 -24.25
N GLN A 272 6.42 -4.84 -24.71
CA GLN A 272 6.13 -5.08 -26.13
C GLN A 272 4.67 -4.80 -26.46
N PHE A 273 4.44 -4.21 -27.62
CA PHE A 273 3.09 -4.04 -28.14
C PHE A 273 2.50 -5.37 -28.60
N VAL A 274 1.18 -5.46 -28.59
CA VAL A 274 0.44 -6.64 -29.11
C VAL A 274 0.08 -6.38 -30.55
N LEU A 275 0.62 -7.20 -31.48
CA LEU A 275 0.26 -7.14 -32.89
C LEU A 275 -1.24 -7.40 -33.07
N GLY A 276 -1.96 -6.43 -33.59
CA GLY A 276 -3.39 -6.48 -33.90
C GLY A 276 -3.66 -6.07 -35.36
N ARG A 277 -4.95 -6.06 -35.75
CA ARG A 277 -5.42 -5.58 -37.07
C ARG A 277 -5.74 -4.09 -37.10
N GLN A 278 -5.38 -3.38 -36.01
CA GLN A 278 -5.65 -1.95 -35.82
C GLN A 278 -4.47 -1.11 -36.30
N ASP A 279 -4.71 0.18 -36.60
CA ASP A 279 -3.67 1.12 -37.05
C ASP A 279 -2.63 1.38 -35.95
N TYR A 280 -3.07 1.43 -34.68
CA TYR A 280 -2.21 1.53 -33.51
C TYR A 280 -2.24 0.25 -32.70
N HIS A 281 -1.08 -0.27 -32.32
CA HIS A 281 -0.96 -1.48 -31.52
C HIS A 281 -1.03 -1.19 -30.03
N TRP A 282 -1.82 -1.97 -29.30
CA TRP A 282 -1.93 -1.82 -27.85
C TRP A 282 -0.64 -2.20 -27.14
N GLN A 283 -0.06 -1.26 -26.40
CA GLN A 283 1.11 -1.47 -25.56
C GLN A 283 0.79 -1.26 -24.08
N HIS A 284 -0.49 -1.13 -23.73
CA HIS A 284 -0.89 -0.93 -22.35
C HIS A 284 -2.17 -1.72 -22.03
N GLU A 285 -2.40 -1.88 -20.74
CA GLU A 285 -3.68 -2.30 -20.17
C GLU A 285 -4.11 -1.36 -19.04
N PRO A 286 -5.37 -0.92 -19.02
CA PRO A 286 -5.91 -0.13 -17.93
C PRO A 286 -6.23 -0.99 -16.71
N ILE A 287 -6.09 -0.38 -15.53
CA ILE A 287 -6.46 -0.96 -14.25
C ILE A 287 -7.41 0.02 -13.55
N LEU A 288 -8.65 -0.37 -13.33
CA LEU A 288 -9.58 0.39 -12.52
C LEU A 288 -9.14 0.33 -11.05
N TYR A 289 -8.95 1.49 -10.44
CA TYR A 289 -8.63 1.62 -9.03
C TYR A 289 -9.73 2.37 -8.30
N GLY A 290 -10.19 1.79 -7.20
CA GLY A 290 -11.23 2.36 -6.37
C GLY A 290 -11.31 1.64 -5.03
N TRP A 291 -12.42 1.83 -4.31
CA TRP A 291 -12.64 1.18 -3.03
C TRP A 291 -14.12 1.02 -2.71
N LYS A 292 -14.41 0.15 -1.73
CA LYS A 292 -15.76 -0.01 -1.18
C LYS A 292 -16.16 1.25 -0.42
N PRO A 293 -17.33 1.85 -0.70
CA PRO A 293 -17.83 3.00 0.02
C PRO A 293 -18.09 2.72 1.52
N GLY A 294 -18.27 3.79 2.31
CA GLY A 294 -18.63 3.71 3.71
C GLY A 294 -17.46 3.70 4.69
N GLY A 295 -16.23 3.94 4.25
CA GLY A 295 -15.05 4.04 5.10
C GLY A 295 -13.91 4.79 4.42
N ALA A 296 -12.95 5.27 5.21
CA ALA A 296 -11.73 5.85 4.66
C ALA A 296 -10.91 4.76 3.94
N HIS A 297 -10.49 5.04 2.70
CA HIS A 297 -9.63 4.12 1.98
C HIS A 297 -8.23 4.06 2.62
N ARG A 298 -7.61 2.89 2.56
CA ARG A 298 -6.25 2.67 3.02
C ARG A 298 -5.27 2.94 1.88
N TRP A 299 -4.37 3.90 2.11
CA TRP A 299 -3.26 4.21 1.23
C TRP A 299 -1.98 4.25 2.04
N LEU A 300 -1.06 3.31 1.78
CA LEU A 300 0.18 3.11 2.53
C LEU A 300 1.40 3.71 1.82
N ALA A 301 1.27 4.01 0.52
CA ALA A 301 2.29 4.74 -0.22
C ALA A 301 2.28 6.23 0.15
N ASP A 302 3.35 6.93 -0.23
CA ASP A 302 3.32 8.39 -0.29
C ASP A 302 2.39 8.85 -1.43
N ARG A 303 2.10 10.15 -1.52
CA ARG A 303 1.27 10.70 -2.60
C ARG A 303 2.07 11.00 -3.87
N SER A 304 3.25 10.42 -4.02
CA SER A 304 4.11 10.54 -5.20
C SER A 304 3.85 9.45 -6.24
N GLU A 305 3.04 8.43 -5.93
CA GLU A 305 2.66 7.40 -6.88
C GLU A 305 1.86 7.99 -8.04
N THR A 306 2.12 7.48 -9.24
CA THR A 306 1.52 7.97 -10.48
C THR A 306 0.55 6.96 -11.07
N THR A 307 -0.40 7.39 -11.91
CA THR A 307 -1.38 6.49 -12.55
C THR A 307 -0.81 5.71 -13.74
N VAL A 308 0.41 6.00 -14.16
CA VAL A 308 1.11 5.25 -15.21
C VAL A 308 2.26 4.47 -14.56
N ILE A 309 2.25 3.16 -14.72
CA ILE A 309 3.26 2.24 -14.23
C ILE A 309 4.16 1.92 -15.42
N ASP A 310 5.39 2.43 -15.40
CA ASP A 310 6.37 2.28 -16.47
C ASP A 310 7.52 1.37 -16.01
N ASP A 311 8.02 0.52 -16.89
CA ASP A 311 9.11 -0.38 -16.58
C ASP A 311 10.45 0.35 -16.68
N GLU A 312 11.22 0.32 -15.60
CA GLU A 312 12.52 1.00 -15.58
C GLU A 312 13.58 0.13 -16.26
N THR A 313 14.35 0.77 -17.12
CA THR A 313 15.60 0.22 -17.70
C THR A 313 16.48 -0.39 -16.60
N ASP A 314 17.00 -1.59 -16.80
CA ASP A 314 17.92 -2.24 -15.83
C ASP A 314 19.13 -1.32 -15.59
N LEU A 315 19.16 -0.69 -14.42
CA LEU A 315 20.20 0.25 -14.02
C LEU A 315 21.61 -0.39 -14.01
N ARG A 316 21.68 -1.71 -13.99
CA ARG A 316 22.95 -2.47 -14.00
C ARG A 316 23.63 -2.47 -15.37
N GLU A 317 22.89 -2.18 -16.44
CA GLU A 317 23.41 -2.08 -17.81
C GLU A 317 23.80 -0.64 -18.20
N LEU A 318 23.57 0.34 -17.34
CA LEU A 318 23.86 1.75 -17.61
C LEU A 318 25.32 2.11 -17.26
N ASP A 319 25.99 2.81 -18.16
CA ASP A 319 27.27 3.42 -17.88
C ASP A 319 27.13 4.60 -16.89
N ARG A 320 28.27 5.08 -16.33
CA ARG A 320 28.26 6.18 -15.36
C ARG A 320 27.62 7.47 -15.86
N ARG A 321 27.71 7.76 -17.17
CA ARG A 321 27.12 8.98 -17.77
C ARG A 321 25.61 8.84 -17.90
N GLN A 322 25.15 7.65 -18.30
CA GLN A 322 23.74 7.31 -18.39
C GLN A 322 23.09 7.31 -17.00
N LEU A 323 23.77 6.77 -15.97
CA LEU A 323 23.34 6.84 -14.56
C LEU A 323 23.24 8.28 -14.03
N VAL A 324 24.22 9.13 -14.33
CA VAL A 324 24.18 10.55 -13.92
C VAL A 324 23.07 11.31 -14.65
N ALA A 325 22.87 11.06 -15.94
CA ALA A 325 21.78 11.63 -16.72
C ALA A 325 20.41 11.18 -16.19
N LEU A 326 20.27 9.89 -15.84
CA LEU A 326 19.07 9.33 -15.24
C LEU A 326 18.80 9.93 -13.85
N ILE A 327 19.81 10.05 -12.99
CA ILE A 327 19.67 10.69 -11.67
C ILE A 327 19.27 12.19 -11.83
N GLN A 328 19.80 12.88 -12.83
CA GLN A 328 19.39 14.26 -13.13
C GLN A 328 17.97 14.33 -13.68
N ALA A 329 17.58 13.41 -14.54
CA ALA A 329 16.21 13.26 -15.02
C ALA A 329 15.24 12.97 -13.87
N LEU A 330 15.54 12.00 -13.00
CA LEU A 330 14.74 11.66 -11.81
C LEU A 330 14.61 12.82 -10.81
N ARG A 331 15.61 13.70 -10.73
CA ARG A 331 15.52 14.92 -9.91
C ARG A 331 14.65 16.01 -10.54
N ASN A 332 14.50 16.00 -11.87
CA ASN A 332 13.74 17.00 -12.63
C ASN A 332 12.39 16.48 -13.14
N GLU A 333 12.16 15.16 -13.12
CA GLU A 333 10.92 14.58 -13.61
C GLU A 333 9.80 14.71 -12.58
N ARG A 334 8.75 15.38 -12.99
CA ARG A 334 7.42 15.22 -12.43
C ARG A 334 7.02 13.76 -12.67
N ARG A 335 6.91 12.97 -11.61
CA ARG A 335 6.50 11.57 -11.66
C ARG A 335 5.16 11.45 -12.38
N THR A 336 5.14 10.69 -13.47
CA THR A 336 3.99 10.53 -14.34
C THR A 336 3.18 9.27 -14.03
N THR A 337 2.01 9.13 -14.66
CA THR A 337 0.99 8.11 -14.42
C THR A 337 1.25 6.77 -15.13
N VAL A 338 2.49 6.43 -15.53
CA VAL A 338 2.83 5.22 -16.32
C VAL A 338 3.55 4.17 -15.48
N ILE A 339 3.01 2.94 -15.41
CA ILE A 339 3.69 1.76 -14.84
C ILE A 339 4.31 0.98 -15.99
N ARG A 340 5.62 0.69 -15.93
CA ARG A 340 6.29 -0.24 -16.83
C ARG A 340 6.75 -1.44 -16.04
N GLU A 341 6.34 -2.63 -16.46
CA GLU A 341 6.83 -3.91 -15.97
C GLU A 341 6.95 -4.90 -17.12
N ASP A 342 8.07 -5.63 -17.16
CA ASP A 342 8.35 -6.63 -18.17
C ASP A 342 7.35 -7.78 -18.08
N ARG A 343 6.86 -8.23 -19.22
CA ARG A 343 6.16 -9.50 -19.32
C ARG A 343 7.12 -10.62 -19.00
N PRO A 344 6.66 -11.69 -18.30
CA PRO A 344 7.42 -12.93 -18.21
C PRO A 344 7.84 -13.37 -19.62
N ARG A 345 9.14 -13.56 -19.82
CA ARG A 345 9.70 -13.92 -21.13
C ARG A 345 9.08 -15.24 -21.59
N ARG A 346 8.29 -15.18 -22.69
CA ARG A 346 7.66 -16.26 -23.42
C ARG A 346 7.11 -17.41 -22.56
N SER A 347 5.83 -17.35 -22.29
CA SER A 347 5.04 -18.56 -22.03
C SER A 347 4.12 -18.78 -23.22
N ASP A 348 4.40 -19.76 -24.07
CA ASP A 348 3.44 -20.27 -25.06
C ASP A 348 2.20 -20.88 -24.37
N LEU A 349 2.19 -20.89 -23.03
CA LEU A 349 1.23 -21.56 -22.17
C LEU A 349 0.19 -20.59 -21.56
N HIS A 350 0.50 -19.29 -21.45
CA HIS A 350 -0.41 -18.29 -20.85
C HIS A 350 -0.24 -16.89 -21.48
N PRO A 351 -0.99 -16.57 -22.55
CA PRO A 351 -0.84 -15.30 -23.26
C PRO A 351 -1.33 -14.07 -22.47
N THR A 352 -2.02 -14.24 -21.32
CA THR A 352 -2.68 -13.17 -20.56
C THR A 352 -2.21 -13.03 -19.11
N MET A 353 -1.11 -13.70 -18.72
CA MET A 353 -0.62 -13.64 -17.34
C MET A 353 -0.12 -12.24 -16.97
N LYS A 354 -0.53 -11.74 -15.80
CA LYS A 354 -0.01 -10.48 -15.25
C LYS A 354 1.33 -10.72 -14.53
N PRO A 355 2.29 -9.79 -14.60
CA PRO A 355 3.54 -9.87 -13.84
C PRO A 355 3.28 -9.86 -12.32
N VAL A 356 4.07 -10.64 -11.57
CA VAL A 356 3.99 -10.65 -10.11
C VAL A 356 4.30 -9.27 -9.53
N GLY A 357 5.30 -8.57 -10.08
CA GLY A 357 5.68 -7.22 -9.65
C GLY A 357 4.56 -6.19 -9.79
N LEU A 358 3.77 -6.25 -10.87
CA LEU A 358 2.61 -5.38 -11.07
C LEU A 358 1.59 -5.56 -9.94
N VAL A 359 1.25 -6.81 -9.63
CA VAL A 359 0.31 -7.14 -8.53
C VAL A 359 0.89 -6.70 -7.20
N ALA A 360 2.15 -7.05 -6.94
CA ALA A 360 2.87 -6.74 -5.70
C ALA A 360 2.89 -5.23 -5.41
N ARG A 361 3.13 -4.39 -6.42
CA ARG A 361 3.09 -2.93 -6.29
C ARG A 361 1.72 -2.44 -5.79
N CYS A 362 0.64 -2.95 -6.34
CA CYS A 362 -0.71 -2.58 -5.90
C CYS A 362 -1.00 -3.08 -4.48
N LEU A 363 -0.53 -4.28 -4.13
CA LEU A 363 -0.67 -4.84 -2.79
C LEU A 363 0.07 -3.98 -1.76
N LEU A 364 1.30 -3.55 -2.04
CA LEU A 364 2.09 -2.66 -1.18
C LEU A 364 1.40 -1.31 -0.93
N ASN A 365 0.65 -0.80 -1.91
CA ASN A 365 -0.04 0.48 -1.78
C ASN A 365 -1.30 0.41 -0.91
N SER A 366 -1.99 -0.72 -0.87
CA SER A 366 -3.34 -0.80 -0.32
C SER A 366 -3.57 -1.94 0.68
N SER A 367 -2.54 -2.74 1.02
CA SER A 367 -2.59 -3.79 2.04
C SER A 367 -1.34 -3.78 2.91
N ARG A 368 -1.48 -4.15 4.18
CA ARG A 368 -0.37 -4.32 5.12
C ARG A 368 0.12 -5.78 5.15
N THR A 369 1.31 -6.01 5.71
CA THR A 369 1.79 -7.36 6.05
C THR A 369 0.78 -8.08 6.93
N GLY A 370 0.50 -9.36 6.63
CA GLY A 370 -0.57 -10.14 7.26
C GLY A 370 -1.98 -9.78 6.81
N GLY A 371 -2.15 -8.72 6.00
CA GLY A 371 -3.44 -8.31 5.45
C GLY A 371 -4.02 -9.33 4.46
N SER A 372 -5.34 -9.33 4.29
CA SER A 372 -6.06 -10.27 3.43
C SER A 372 -6.36 -9.67 2.05
N VAL A 373 -6.03 -10.42 1.01
CA VAL A 373 -6.23 -10.07 -0.41
C VAL A 373 -7.09 -11.12 -1.07
N TYR A 374 -8.11 -10.71 -1.79
CA TYR A 374 -9.02 -11.61 -2.49
C TYR A 374 -8.92 -11.44 -4.01
N ASP A 375 -8.84 -12.58 -4.70
CA ASP A 375 -8.86 -12.65 -6.15
C ASP A 375 -9.96 -13.63 -6.61
N PRO A 376 -11.09 -13.14 -7.11
CA PRO A 376 -12.18 -13.98 -7.62
C PRO A 376 -11.86 -14.72 -8.93
N PHE A 377 -10.79 -14.35 -9.66
CA PHE A 377 -10.43 -14.94 -10.95
C PHE A 377 -8.92 -15.21 -11.03
N ALA A 378 -8.46 -16.18 -10.23
CA ALA A 378 -7.04 -16.40 -9.95
C ALA A 378 -6.18 -16.78 -11.17
N GLY A 379 -6.75 -17.39 -12.20
CA GLY A 379 -6.04 -17.79 -13.42
C GLY A 379 -4.84 -18.68 -13.12
N SER A 380 -3.62 -18.17 -13.30
CA SER A 380 -2.38 -18.90 -13.00
C SER A 380 -1.83 -18.67 -11.57
N GLY A 381 -2.55 -17.92 -10.71
CA GLY A 381 -2.24 -17.70 -9.30
C GLY A 381 -1.21 -16.61 -9.03
N THR A 382 -1.05 -15.65 -9.93
CA THR A 382 -0.10 -14.53 -9.76
C THR A 382 -0.32 -13.76 -8.47
N THR A 383 -1.59 -13.53 -8.11
CA THR A 383 -1.97 -12.84 -6.86
C THR A 383 -1.49 -13.60 -5.63
N LEU A 384 -1.58 -14.93 -5.61
CA LEU A 384 -1.09 -15.75 -4.48
C LEU A 384 0.43 -15.70 -4.35
N ILE A 385 1.17 -15.71 -5.46
CA ILE A 385 2.63 -15.54 -5.45
C ILE A 385 3.02 -14.14 -4.94
N ALA A 386 2.34 -13.09 -5.38
CA ALA A 386 2.56 -11.75 -4.87
C ALA A 386 2.25 -11.65 -3.36
N CYS A 387 1.18 -12.29 -2.90
CA CYS A 387 0.84 -12.36 -1.48
C CYS A 387 1.91 -13.10 -0.66
N GLU A 388 2.42 -14.23 -1.17
CA GLU A 388 3.51 -14.98 -0.53
C GLU A 388 4.77 -14.12 -0.37
N ASN A 389 5.23 -13.49 -1.47
CA ASN A 389 6.41 -12.62 -1.45
C ASN A 389 6.31 -11.49 -0.42
N LEU A 390 5.11 -10.98 -0.19
CA LEU A 390 4.86 -9.82 0.63
C LEU A 390 4.30 -10.16 2.03
N GLY A 391 4.20 -11.45 2.40
CA GLY A 391 3.64 -11.87 3.68
C GLY A 391 2.16 -11.49 3.87
N ARG A 392 1.40 -11.39 2.77
CA ARG A 392 -0.07 -11.22 2.80
C ARG A 392 -0.76 -12.58 2.81
N ARG A 393 -2.05 -12.60 3.18
CA ARG A 393 -2.89 -13.80 3.08
C ARG A 393 -3.77 -13.70 1.84
N GLY A 394 -3.52 -14.55 0.84
CA GLY A 394 -4.28 -14.59 -0.40
C GLY A 394 -5.46 -15.55 -0.31
N PHE A 395 -6.61 -15.11 -0.79
CA PHE A 395 -7.82 -15.91 -0.96
C PHE A 395 -8.19 -15.90 -2.44
N ALA A 396 -8.26 -17.06 -3.07
CA ALA A 396 -8.39 -17.13 -4.53
C ALA A 396 -9.49 -18.12 -4.96
N VAL A 397 -10.25 -17.73 -5.98
CA VAL A 397 -11.21 -18.60 -6.67
C VAL A 397 -10.70 -18.84 -8.07
N GLU A 398 -10.77 -20.09 -8.51
CA GLU A 398 -10.50 -20.49 -9.89
C GLU A 398 -11.52 -21.54 -10.34
N LEU A 399 -12.17 -21.27 -11.45
CA LEU A 399 -13.22 -22.15 -11.99
C LEU A 399 -12.64 -23.40 -12.63
N ASP A 400 -11.53 -23.25 -13.35
CA ASP A 400 -10.91 -24.33 -14.10
C ASP A 400 -10.06 -25.23 -13.18
N ARG A 401 -10.45 -26.50 -13.12
CA ARG A 401 -9.76 -27.51 -12.31
C ARG A 401 -8.28 -27.67 -12.65
N GLY A 402 -7.92 -27.53 -13.93
CA GLY A 402 -6.54 -27.65 -14.38
C GLY A 402 -5.71 -26.44 -13.98
N TYR A 403 -6.29 -25.24 -13.96
CA TYR A 403 -5.61 -24.05 -13.44
C TYR A 403 -5.48 -24.11 -11.92
N CYS A 404 -6.41 -24.69 -11.20
CA CYS A 404 -6.20 -24.96 -9.77
C CYS A 404 -4.95 -25.83 -9.53
N ASP A 405 -4.76 -26.89 -10.34
CA ASP A 405 -3.52 -27.70 -10.26
C ASP A 405 -2.27 -26.88 -10.57
N VAL A 406 -2.32 -25.99 -11.59
CA VAL A 406 -1.22 -25.10 -11.94
C VAL A 406 -0.87 -24.17 -10.77
N ILE A 407 -1.86 -23.58 -10.12
CA ILE A 407 -1.68 -22.70 -8.96
C ILE A 407 -1.00 -23.44 -7.82
N VAL A 408 -1.51 -24.63 -7.46
CA VAL A 408 -0.95 -25.45 -6.38
C VAL A 408 0.50 -25.81 -6.69
N ASP A 409 0.79 -26.32 -7.88
CA ASP A 409 2.15 -26.71 -8.28
C ASP A 409 3.11 -25.52 -8.38
N ARG A 410 2.63 -24.34 -8.82
CA ARG A 410 3.40 -23.09 -8.86
C ARG A 410 3.78 -22.64 -7.46
N TRP A 411 2.81 -22.60 -6.55
CA TRP A 411 3.05 -22.19 -5.17
C TRP A 411 4.01 -23.15 -4.45
N GLN A 412 3.84 -24.47 -4.61
CA GLN A 412 4.75 -25.46 -4.03
C GLN A 412 6.18 -25.30 -4.54
N ARG A 413 6.36 -25.07 -5.83
CA ARG A 413 7.71 -24.81 -6.41
C ARG A 413 8.29 -23.49 -5.96
N HIS A 414 7.45 -22.48 -5.73
CA HIS A 414 7.89 -21.17 -5.28
C HIS A 414 8.37 -21.17 -3.84
N THR A 415 7.66 -21.87 -2.97
CA THR A 415 7.90 -21.88 -1.51
C THR A 415 8.72 -23.08 -1.03
N GLY A 416 8.69 -24.19 -1.75
CA GLY A 416 9.22 -25.48 -1.29
C GLY A 416 8.30 -26.19 -0.27
N LEU A 417 7.11 -25.65 0.00
CA LEU A 417 6.14 -26.23 0.93
C LEU A 417 5.12 -27.09 0.20
N GLU A 418 4.43 -27.98 0.95
CA GLU A 418 3.33 -28.79 0.41
C GLU A 418 1.96 -28.13 0.67
N ALA A 419 1.09 -28.20 -0.33
CA ALA A 419 -0.30 -27.77 -0.23
C ALA A 419 -1.12 -28.83 0.52
N ALA A 420 -2.02 -28.41 1.40
CA ALA A 420 -2.97 -29.29 2.05
C ALA A 420 -4.34 -29.18 1.37
N ALA A 421 -4.96 -30.33 1.04
CA ALA A 421 -6.36 -30.39 0.64
C ALA A 421 -7.24 -30.20 1.90
N GLY A 422 -8.19 -29.26 1.83
CA GLY A 422 -9.17 -28.97 2.87
C GLY A 422 -10.49 -29.71 2.66
#